data_e31ca53083ac7ab4791e596b230ed2c3
#
_entry.id   e31ca53083ac7ab4791e596b230ed2c3
#
_cell.length_a   1.000
_cell.length_b   1.000
_cell.length_c   1.000
_cell.angle_alpha   90.00
_cell.angle_beta   90.00
_cell.angle_gamma   90.00
#
_symmetry.space_group_name_H-M   'P 1'
#
loop_
_entity.id
_entity.type
_entity.pdbx_description
1 polymer ?
#
loop_
_entity_poly.entity_id
_entity_poly.type
_entity_poly.pdbx_seq_one_letter_code
_entity_poly.pdbx_strand_id
1 'polypeptide(L)'
;MGLIRGTFSLSNPTRPDLAPLEVSALADSGAVHLCIPEHLAIQLSLGELERREVVLADGHRRTVPYVGPVEVRFRNRRCFTGAMVLGNEVLLGAIPMEDMDLVLRPQLQSVDVNPESPNIPVSVAK
;
A
#
# COMPACT_ATOMS: atom_id res chain seq x y z
N MET A 1 -14.34 -16.50 -4.15
CA MET A 1 -13.74 -15.63 -3.16
C MET A 1 -13.80 -14.19 -3.64
N GLY A 2 -14.37 -13.30 -2.85
CA GLY A 2 -14.47 -11.90 -3.22
C GLY A 2 -13.15 -11.16 -3.07
N LEU A 3 -12.98 -10.12 -3.86
CA LEU A 3 -11.86 -9.21 -3.72
C LEU A 3 -12.19 -8.16 -2.65
N ILE A 4 -11.23 -7.89 -1.79
CA ILE A 4 -11.40 -6.91 -0.72
C ILE A 4 -10.74 -5.61 -1.16
N ARG A 5 -11.52 -4.53 -1.23
CA ARG A 5 -11.02 -3.21 -1.61
C ARG A 5 -11.28 -2.22 -0.49
N GLY A 6 -10.42 -1.23 -0.42
CA GLY A 6 -10.59 -0.12 0.51
C GLY A 6 -10.15 1.17 -0.15
N THR A 7 -10.61 2.29 0.40
CA THR A 7 -10.21 3.61 -0.06
C THR A 7 -9.09 4.12 0.82
N PHE A 8 -7.96 4.43 0.19
CA PHE A 8 -6.75 4.90 0.86
C PHE A 8 -6.30 6.22 0.26
N SER A 9 -5.55 6.99 1.03
CA SER A 9 -4.91 8.20 0.54
C SER A 9 -3.42 7.92 0.39
N LEU A 10 -2.88 8.26 -0.78
CA LEU A 10 -1.44 8.16 -1.06
C LEU A 10 -0.88 9.55 -1.25
N SER A 11 0.26 9.83 -0.65
CA SER A 11 0.92 11.11 -0.83
C SER A 11 2.43 10.96 -0.79
N ASN A 12 3.12 11.99 -1.26
CA ASN A 12 4.57 12.07 -1.18
C ASN A 12 4.94 12.99 -0.01
N PRO A 13 5.45 12.46 1.10
CA PRO A 13 5.73 13.28 2.28
C PRO A 13 6.88 14.26 2.07
N THR A 14 7.70 14.07 1.03
CA THR A 14 8.78 15.00 0.69
C THR A 14 8.29 16.14 -0.20
N ARG A 15 7.07 16.07 -0.70
CA ARG A 15 6.46 17.06 -1.58
C ARG A 15 5.08 17.47 -1.03
N PRO A 16 5.07 18.27 0.07
CA PRO A 16 3.80 18.67 0.68
C PRO A 16 2.97 19.61 -0.21
N ASP A 17 3.58 20.15 -1.27
CA ASP A 17 2.90 20.95 -2.28
C ASP A 17 1.99 20.11 -3.19
N LEU A 18 2.21 18.79 -3.25
CA LEU A 18 1.38 17.90 -4.05
C LEU A 18 0.23 17.36 -3.20
N ALA A 19 -0.98 17.47 -3.73
CA ALA A 19 -2.17 16.99 -3.03
C ALA A 19 -2.16 15.46 -2.93
N PRO A 20 -2.63 14.91 -1.80
CA PRO A 20 -2.81 13.46 -1.70
C PRO A 20 -3.79 12.94 -2.75
N LEU A 21 -3.60 11.71 -3.19
CA LEU A 21 -4.49 11.05 -4.13
C LEU A 21 -5.31 10.00 -3.38
N GLU A 22 -6.62 10.09 -3.53
CA GLU A 22 -7.51 9.08 -2.98
C GLU A 22 -7.65 7.95 -4.00
N VAL A 23 -7.38 6.73 -3.56
CA VAL A 23 -7.36 5.57 -4.46
C VAL A 23 -8.15 4.41 -3.86
N SER A 24 -8.73 3.61 -4.75
CA SER A 24 -9.28 2.32 -4.38
C SER A 24 -8.15 1.30 -4.51
N ALA A 25 -7.82 0.62 -3.43
CA ALA A 25 -6.75 -0.35 -3.42
C ALA A 25 -7.29 -1.74 -3.15
N LEU A 26 -6.75 -2.72 -3.86
CA LEU A 26 -7.01 -4.12 -3.58
C LEU A 26 -6.14 -4.53 -2.39
N ALA A 27 -6.77 -4.94 -1.30
CA ALA A 27 -6.07 -5.43 -0.11
C ALA A 27 -5.80 -6.92 -0.29
N ASP A 28 -4.52 -7.28 -0.32
CA ASP A 28 -4.10 -8.65 -0.61
C ASP A 28 -2.98 -9.05 0.33
N SER A 29 -3.33 -9.87 1.34
CA SER A 29 -2.35 -10.35 2.32
C SER A 29 -1.37 -11.36 1.71
N GLY A 30 -1.64 -11.86 0.51
CA GLY A 30 -0.70 -12.72 -0.22
C GLY A 30 0.41 -11.93 -0.90
N ALA A 31 0.25 -10.63 -1.06
CA ALA A 31 1.31 -9.75 -1.54
C ALA A 31 2.07 -9.17 -0.35
N VAL A 32 3.33 -8.79 -0.57
CA VAL A 32 4.17 -8.28 0.51
C VAL A 32 4.13 -6.76 0.57
N HIS A 33 4.34 -6.12 -0.57
CA HIS A 33 4.57 -4.67 -0.65
C HIS A 33 3.35 -3.92 -1.16
N LEU A 34 3.40 -2.60 -1.04
CA LEU A 34 2.53 -1.71 -1.79
C LEU A 34 2.97 -1.73 -3.25
N CYS A 35 2.01 -1.93 -4.15
CA CYS A 35 2.26 -1.83 -5.59
C CYS A 35 1.37 -0.74 -6.16
N ILE A 36 1.93 0.10 -7.03
CA ILE A 36 1.20 1.20 -7.65
C ILE A 36 1.45 1.25 -9.15
N PRO A 37 0.47 1.69 -9.95
CA PRO A 37 0.71 1.93 -11.36
C PRO A 37 1.68 3.07 -11.60
N GLU A 38 2.36 3.04 -12.73
CA GLU A 38 3.35 4.05 -13.08
C GLU A 38 2.77 5.47 -13.07
N HIS A 39 1.55 5.66 -13.55
CA HIS A 39 0.96 7.00 -13.61
C HIS A 39 0.80 7.64 -12.23
N LEU A 40 0.58 6.86 -11.18
CA LEU A 40 0.51 7.38 -9.82
C LEU A 40 1.89 7.75 -9.28
N ALA A 41 2.90 6.95 -9.60
CA ALA A 41 4.28 7.27 -9.23
C ALA A 41 4.72 8.61 -9.84
N ILE A 42 4.36 8.84 -11.10
CA ILE A 42 4.66 10.08 -11.80
C ILE A 42 3.88 11.23 -11.18
N GLN A 43 2.58 11.04 -10.96
CA GLN A 43 1.70 12.08 -10.44
C GLN A 43 2.13 12.56 -9.06
N LEU A 44 2.63 11.67 -8.23
CA LEU A 44 3.13 11.99 -6.89
C LEU A 44 4.62 12.35 -6.89
N SER A 45 5.27 12.41 -8.04
CA SER A 45 6.71 12.71 -8.18
C SER A 45 7.58 11.82 -7.29
N LEU A 46 7.26 10.54 -7.22
CA LEU A 46 8.02 9.60 -6.40
C LEU A 46 9.34 9.26 -7.09
N GLY A 47 10.44 9.41 -6.35
CA GLY A 47 11.76 9.08 -6.86
C GLY A 47 12.04 7.60 -6.78
N GLU A 48 12.82 7.10 -7.73
CA GLU A 48 13.28 5.72 -7.70
C GLU A 48 14.35 5.57 -6.62
N LEU A 49 14.12 4.68 -5.67
CA LEU A 49 15.05 4.39 -4.58
C LEU A 49 16.01 3.26 -4.97
N GLU A 50 15.49 2.27 -5.66
CA GLU A 50 16.26 1.14 -6.15
C GLU A 50 15.42 0.35 -7.15
N ARG A 51 16.00 -0.67 -7.74
CA ARG A 51 15.27 -1.63 -8.55
C ARG A 51 15.18 -2.95 -7.82
N ARG A 52 14.03 -3.58 -7.92
CA ARG A 52 13.79 -4.87 -7.28
C ARG A 52 13.27 -5.88 -8.27
N GLU A 53 13.60 -7.13 -8.01
CA GLU A 53 13.06 -8.24 -8.78
C GLU A 53 11.81 -8.76 -8.10
N VAL A 54 10.74 -8.93 -8.87
CA VAL A 54 9.50 -9.52 -8.38
C VAL A 54 9.22 -10.81 -9.13
N VAL A 55 8.59 -11.74 -8.45
CA VAL A 55 8.10 -12.98 -9.06
C VAL A 55 6.60 -12.83 -9.25
N LEU A 56 6.17 -12.86 -10.50
CA LEU A 56 4.76 -12.71 -10.86
C LEU A 56 4.01 -14.02 -10.59
N ALA A 57 2.68 -13.94 -10.61
CA ALA A 57 1.81 -15.09 -10.35
C ALA A 57 2.06 -16.25 -11.30
N ASP A 58 2.50 -15.98 -12.52
CA ASP A 58 2.83 -17.01 -13.53
C ASP A 58 4.24 -17.58 -13.39
N GLY A 59 4.99 -17.14 -12.36
CA GLY A 59 6.35 -17.58 -12.11
C GLY A 59 7.44 -16.79 -12.81
N HIS A 60 7.08 -15.89 -13.71
CA HIS A 60 8.07 -15.06 -14.38
C HIS A 60 8.67 -14.04 -13.41
N ARG A 61 9.95 -13.73 -13.63
CA ARG A 61 10.65 -12.70 -12.86
C ARG A 61 10.71 -11.41 -13.67
N ARG A 62 10.59 -10.31 -12.97
CA ARG A 62 10.59 -9.00 -13.59
C ARG A 62 11.27 -8.00 -12.66
N THR A 63 12.08 -7.12 -13.24
CA THR A 63 12.72 -6.04 -12.49
C THR A 63 11.84 -4.79 -12.61
N VAL A 64 11.49 -4.23 -11.46
CA VAL A 64 10.61 -3.06 -11.40
C VAL A 64 11.23 -1.97 -10.53
N PRO A 65 10.90 -0.68 -10.78
CA PRO A 65 11.32 0.38 -9.87
C PRO A 65 10.67 0.23 -8.50
N TYR A 66 11.44 0.52 -7.47
CA TYR A 66 10.95 0.67 -6.11
C TYR A 66 11.07 2.14 -5.77
N VAL A 67 9.96 2.81 -5.59
CA VAL A 67 9.88 4.27 -5.47
C VAL A 67 9.41 4.67 -4.08
N GLY A 68 9.68 5.91 -3.71
CA GLY A 68 9.19 6.42 -2.43
C GLY A 68 9.95 7.64 -1.97
N PRO A 69 9.72 8.02 -0.71
CA PRO A 69 8.77 7.42 0.24
C PRO A 69 7.33 7.74 -0.12
N VAL A 70 6.42 6.85 0.26
CA VAL A 70 4.97 7.05 0.11
C VAL A 70 4.36 7.08 1.50
N GLU A 71 3.49 8.04 1.75
CA GLU A 71 2.65 8.05 2.94
C GLU A 71 1.30 7.48 2.55
N VAL A 72 0.89 6.41 3.24
CA VAL A 72 -0.42 5.78 3.05
C VAL A 72 -1.28 6.11 4.26
N ARG A 73 -2.50 6.59 4.03
CA ARG A 73 -3.45 6.90 5.11
C ARG A 73 -4.73 6.11 4.92
N PHE A 74 -5.25 5.65 6.04
CA PHE A 74 -6.55 4.99 6.11
C PHE A 74 -7.18 5.34 7.46
N ARG A 75 -8.23 6.16 7.43
CA ARG A 75 -8.89 6.65 8.65
C ARG A 75 -7.86 7.28 9.61
N ASN A 76 -7.75 6.78 10.84
CA ASN A 76 -6.78 7.29 11.83
C ASN A 76 -5.43 6.57 11.77
N ARG A 77 -5.17 5.83 10.70
CA ARG A 77 -3.92 5.10 10.49
C ARG A 77 -3.07 5.76 9.42
N ARG A 78 -1.77 5.55 9.53
CA ARG A 78 -0.80 6.06 8.57
C ARG A 78 0.44 5.18 8.60
N CYS A 79 1.04 4.98 7.43
CA CYS A 79 2.37 4.39 7.37
C CYS A 79 3.18 5.05 6.28
N PHE A 80 4.50 4.89 6.38
CA PHE A 80 5.46 5.35 5.38
C PHE A 80 6.13 4.12 4.79
N THR A 81 6.14 4.01 3.48
CA THR A 81 6.69 2.83 2.82
C THR A 81 7.17 3.19 1.42
N GLY A 82 7.95 2.31 0.82
CA GLY A 82 8.19 2.36 -0.61
C GLY A 82 7.10 1.61 -1.36
N ALA A 83 7.10 1.74 -2.68
CA ALA A 83 6.13 1.07 -3.53
C ALA A 83 6.81 0.48 -4.74
N MET A 84 6.39 -0.71 -5.15
CA MET A 84 6.77 -1.30 -6.42
C MET A 84 5.92 -0.67 -7.51
N VAL A 85 6.55 -0.24 -8.60
CA VAL A 85 5.82 0.27 -9.76
C VAL A 85 5.46 -0.92 -10.63
N LEU A 86 4.21 -1.34 -10.55
CA LEU A 86 3.77 -2.59 -11.16
C LEU A 86 2.25 -2.60 -11.33
N GLY A 87 1.80 -3.09 -12.47
CA GLY A 87 0.37 -3.32 -12.70
C GLY A 87 -0.39 -2.07 -13.08
N ASN A 88 -1.71 -2.19 -13.04
CA ASN A 88 -2.63 -1.13 -13.44
C ASN A 88 -3.60 -0.70 -12.33
N GLU A 89 -3.43 -1.22 -11.13
CA GLU A 89 -4.21 -0.80 -9.97
C GLU A 89 -3.34 -0.82 -8.72
N VAL A 90 -3.80 -0.13 -7.67
CA VAL A 90 -3.09 -0.10 -6.40
C VAL A 90 -3.37 -1.40 -5.66
N LEU A 91 -2.30 -2.02 -5.18
CA LEU A 91 -2.39 -3.27 -4.41
C LEU A 91 -1.70 -3.03 -3.07
N LEU A 92 -2.45 -3.24 -2.00
CA LEU A 92 -1.96 -3.05 -0.65
C LEU A 92 -1.58 -4.40 -0.07
N GLY A 93 -0.27 -4.63 0.08
CA GLY A 93 0.26 -5.88 0.59
C GLY A 93 0.35 -5.94 2.11
N ALA A 94 0.94 -7.01 2.61
CA ALA A 94 0.98 -7.30 4.04
C ALA A 94 1.75 -6.25 4.84
N ILE A 95 2.88 -5.75 4.32
CA ILE A 95 3.70 -4.80 5.07
C ILE A 95 2.92 -3.54 5.44
N PRO A 96 2.32 -2.80 4.49
CA PRO A 96 1.55 -1.62 4.89
C PRO A 96 0.33 -1.96 5.74
N MET A 97 -0.32 -3.09 5.50
CA MET A 97 -1.48 -3.48 6.32
C MET A 97 -1.07 -3.77 7.77
N GLU A 98 0.03 -4.46 7.96
CA GLU A 98 0.52 -4.75 9.31
C GLU A 98 1.02 -3.50 10.01
N ASP A 99 1.71 -2.62 9.28
CA ASP A 99 2.23 -1.39 9.85
C ASP A 99 1.10 -0.46 10.32
N MET A 100 0.01 -0.42 9.58
CA MET A 100 -1.17 0.36 9.95
C MET A 100 -2.11 -0.38 10.91
N ASP A 101 -1.80 -1.63 11.23
CA ASP A 101 -2.62 -2.46 12.12
C ASP A 101 -4.07 -2.53 11.61
N LEU A 102 -4.22 -2.97 10.36
CA LEU A 102 -5.52 -3.14 9.72
C LEU A 102 -5.93 -4.59 9.74
N VAL A 103 -7.23 -4.83 9.69
CA VAL A 103 -7.81 -6.17 9.57
C VAL A 103 -8.64 -6.26 8.30
N LEU A 104 -8.68 -7.47 7.73
CA LEU A 104 -9.55 -7.77 6.60
C LEU A 104 -10.78 -8.48 7.13
N ARG A 105 -11.95 -8.06 6.68
CA ARG A 105 -13.22 -8.69 7.00
C ARG A 105 -13.78 -9.35 5.74
N PRO A 106 -13.43 -10.61 5.48
CA PRO A 106 -13.81 -11.26 4.21
C PRO A 106 -15.32 -11.31 3.99
N GLN A 107 -16.09 -11.53 5.05
CA GLN A 107 -17.55 -11.61 4.94
C GLN A 107 -18.17 -10.29 4.53
N LEU A 108 -17.57 -9.16 4.95
CA LEU A 108 -18.03 -7.83 4.61
C LEU A 108 -17.29 -7.26 3.40
N GLN A 109 -16.28 -7.99 2.91
CA GLN A 109 -15.40 -7.54 1.82
C GLN A 109 -14.83 -6.15 2.11
N SER A 110 -14.43 -5.92 3.35
CA SER A 110 -13.95 -4.61 3.79
C SER A 110 -12.62 -4.71 4.52
N VAL A 111 -11.90 -3.58 4.47
CA VAL A 111 -10.72 -3.32 5.28
C VAL A 111 -11.15 -2.46 6.45
N ASP A 112 -10.63 -2.73 7.63
CA ASP A 112 -10.99 -1.96 8.81
C ASP A 112 -9.79 -1.78 9.72
N VAL A 113 -9.89 -0.78 10.60
CA VAL A 113 -8.94 -0.61 11.70
C VAL A 113 -9.14 -1.76 12.68
N ASN A 114 -8.04 -2.28 13.23
CA ASN A 114 -8.12 -3.37 14.20
C ASN A 114 -8.97 -2.91 15.39
N PRO A 115 -10.12 -3.58 15.67
CA PRO A 115 -11.03 -3.15 16.73
C PRO A 115 -10.44 -3.32 18.14
N GLU A 116 -9.37 -4.11 18.28
CA GLU A 116 -8.69 -4.26 19.57
C GLU A 116 -7.73 -3.11 19.84
N SER A 117 -7.43 -2.28 18.84
CA SER A 117 -6.57 -1.11 18.95
C SER A 117 -7.18 0.05 18.16
N PRO A 118 -8.33 0.58 18.62
CA PRO A 118 -9.10 1.53 17.82
C PRO A 118 -8.46 2.91 17.70
N ASN A 119 -7.59 3.29 18.62
CA ASN A 119 -7.08 4.67 18.70
C ASN A 119 -5.68 4.83 18.13
N ILE A 120 -4.86 3.80 18.23
CA ILE A 120 -3.46 3.85 17.81
C ILE A 120 -3.03 2.46 17.34
N PRO A 121 -2.24 2.38 16.27
CA PRO A 121 -1.79 1.07 15.78
C PRO A 121 -0.86 0.39 16.78
N VAL A 122 -0.98 -0.93 16.88
CA VAL A 122 -0.15 -1.75 17.76
C VAL A 122 0.74 -2.65 16.90
N SER A 123 2.02 -2.68 17.22
CA SER A 123 2.99 -3.54 16.57
C SER A 123 3.64 -4.46 17.60
N VAL A 124 4.04 -5.64 17.16
CA VAL A 124 4.80 -6.56 17.99
C VAL A 124 6.27 -6.27 17.80
N ALA A 125 6.96 -5.95 18.90
CA ALA A 125 8.40 -5.72 18.91
C ALA A 125 9.09 -6.79 19.72
N LYS A 126 10.24 -7.25 19.23
CA LYS A 126 11.04 -8.25 19.93
C LYS A 126 12.42 -7.72 20.20
#